data_ac210e2a72adc3252ebe15165d469aa3
#
_entry.id   ac210e2a72adc3252ebe15165d469aa3
#
_cell.length_a   1.000
_cell.length_b   1.000
_cell.length_c   1.000
_cell.angle_alpha   90.00
_cell.angle_beta   90.00
_cell.angle_gamma   90.00
#
_symmetry.space_group_name_H-M   'P 1'
#
loop_
_entity.id
_entity.type
_entity.pdbx_description
1 polymer ?
#
loop_
_entity_poly.entity_id
_entity_poly.type
_entity_poly.pdbx_seq_one_letter_code
_entity_poly.pdbx_strand_id
1 'polypeptide(L)'
;MYNRYEESLIPKQSADMQTQFNLKEETIMAIKIAVANQKGGVGKSTTAINIADVLRLNGNKVLFLDLDPQRNSTTTYGAKIDGENTIVDVLKKDCTAAEAIQHLPLGDIIAGDPLLAQEKTYFDSKLAKELLLKKALKDVEGDYDYIVMDT
;
A
#
# COMPACT_ATOMS: atom_id res chain seq x y z
N MET A 1 -66.81 8.64 25.68
CA MET A 1 -66.26 7.30 25.99
C MET A 1 -65.57 6.78 24.71
N TYR A 2 -64.35 7.21 24.44
CA TYR A 2 -63.49 6.68 23.31
C TYR A 2 -62.12 6.32 23.83
N ASN A 3 -61.69 5.23 23.40
CA ASN A 3 -60.81 4.23 23.95
C ASN A 3 -59.33 4.63 24.00
N ARG A 4 -58.73 4.46 25.16
CA ARG A 4 -57.32 4.74 25.50
C ARG A 4 -56.52 3.41 25.42
N TYR A 5 -56.39 2.81 24.21
CA TYR A 5 -55.58 1.60 24.03
C TYR A 5 -55.01 1.55 22.61
N GLU A 6 -54.09 2.41 22.25
CA GLU A 6 -53.28 2.20 21.03
C GLU A 6 -51.95 2.97 21.05
N GLU A 7 -51.26 3.05 22.19
CA GLU A 7 -49.89 3.61 22.24
C GLU A 7 -48.83 2.62 22.74
N SER A 8 -48.99 1.32 22.51
CA SER A 8 -48.02 0.33 23.03
C SER A 8 -47.50 -0.68 22.01
N LEU A 9 -47.57 -0.41 20.71
CA LEU A 9 -47.10 -1.36 19.67
C LEU A 9 -46.22 -0.73 18.59
N ILE A 10 -45.42 0.28 18.93
CA ILE A 10 -44.28 0.67 18.06
C ILE A 10 -43.05 -0.01 18.65
N PRO A 11 -42.50 -1.04 17.99
CA PRO A 11 -41.22 -1.63 18.43
C PRO A 11 -40.16 -0.56 18.38
N LYS A 12 -39.41 -0.40 19.45
CA LYS A 12 -38.19 0.40 19.53
C LYS A 12 -37.10 -0.26 18.69
N GLN A 13 -37.27 -0.35 17.36
CA GLN A 13 -36.33 -0.93 16.42
C GLN A 13 -35.27 0.07 15.87
N SER A 14 -35.32 1.34 16.29
CA SER A 14 -34.37 2.34 15.80
C SER A 14 -33.05 2.38 16.55
N ALA A 15 -32.93 1.77 17.72
CA ALA A 15 -31.67 1.75 18.46
C ALA A 15 -30.76 0.58 18.05
N ASP A 16 -31.33 -0.55 17.64
CA ASP A 16 -30.53 -1.74 17.25
C ASP A 16 -29.96 -1.63 15.83
N MET A 17 -30.62 -0.86 14.93
CA MET A 17 -30.12 -0.65 13.59
C MET A 17 -28.91 0.30 13.56
N GLN A 18 -28.85 1.27 14.49
CA GLN A 18 -27.70 2.16 14.64
C GLN A 18 -26.50 1.43 15.28
N THR A 19 -26.78 0.41 16.09
CA THR A 19 -25.73 -0.41 16.74
C THR A 19 -25.16 -1.46 15.80
N GLN A 20 -25.92 -1.91 14.80
CA GLN A 20 -25.43 -2.84 13.77
C GLN A 20 -24.63 -2.14 12.66
N PHE A 21 -24.79 -0.82 12.48
CA PHE A 21 -23.96 -0.03 11.54
C PHE A 21 -22.58 0.35 12.13
N ASN A 22 -22.37 0.13 13.42
CA ASN A 22 -21.05 0.16 14.06
C ASN A 22 -20.34 -1.20 14.00
N LEU A 23 -20.61 -2.00 12.98
CA LEU A 23 -19.65 -3.00 12.53
C LEU A 23 -18.37 -2.22 12.17
N LYS A 24 -17.33 -2.39 13.01
CA LYS A 24 -15.97 -1.96 12.78
C LYS A 24 -15.75 -1.78 11.28
N GLU A 25 -15.36 -0.59 10.85
CA GLU A 25 -14.54 -0.47 9.65
C GLU A 25 -13.33 -1.37 9.92
N GLU A 26 -13.43 -2.64 9.54
CA GLU A 26 -12.25 -3.47 9.38
C GLU A 26 -11.44 -2.69 8.35
N THR A 27 -10.38 -2.07 8.83
CA THR A 27 -9.40 -1.43 7.95
C THR A 27 -8.95 -2.55 7.01
N ILE A 28 -9.51 -2.58 5.80
CA ILE A 28 -9.15 -3.55 4.78
C ILE A 28 -7.72 -3.19 4.42
N MET A 29 -6.79 -3.96 4.95
CA MET A 29 -5.38 -3.78 4.64
C MET A 29 -5.11 -4.25 3.21
N ALA A 30 -4.32 -3.50 2.46
CA ALA A 30 -3.93 -3.85 1.10
C ALA A 30 -3.37 -5.28 1.00
N ILE A 31 -3.76 -5.99 -0.05
CA ILE A 31 -3.13 -7.26 -0.42
C ILE A 31 -1.74 -6.98 -0.97
N LYS A 32 -0.72 -7.57 -0.35
CA LYS A 32 0.68 -7.38 -0.73
C LYS A 32 1.15 -8.51 -1.64
N ILE A 33 1.65 -8.15 -2.83
CA ILE A 33 2.16 -9.07 -3.85
C ILE A 33 3.65 -8.75 -4.07
N ALA A 34 4.54 -9.68 -3.73
CA ALA A 34 5.97 -9.54 -3.99
C ALA A 34 6.39 -10.43 -5.17
N VAL A 35 7.07 -9.84 -6.16
CA VAL A 35 7.66 -10.56 -7.29
C VAL A 35 9.16 -10.67 -7.03
N ALA A 36 9.58 -11.85 -6.60
CA ALA A 36 10.97 -12.10 -6.19
C ALA A 36 11.58 -13.28 -6.92
N ASN A 37 12.86 -13.15 -7.33
CA ASN A 37 13.68 -14.22 -7.86
C ASN A 37 15.14 -13.86 -7.69
N GLN A 38 15.97 -14.80 -7.27
CA GLN A 38 17.42 -14.57 -7.09
C GLN A 38 18.16 -14.42 -8.43
N LYS A 39 17.64 -14.99 -9.52
CA LYS A 39 18.26 -14.89 -10.85
C LYS A 39 17.90 -13.56 -11.48
N GLY A 40 18.92 -12.82 -11.94
CA GLY A 40 18.72 -11.59 -12.72
C GLY A 40 18.18 -11.87 -14.14
N GLY A 41 17.49 -10.90 -14.73
CA GLY A 41 17.06 -10.97 -16.13
C GLY A 41 15.92 -11.96 -16.42
N VAL A 42 15.20 -12.44 -15.42
CA VAL A 42 14.08 -13.42 -15.60
C VAL A 42 12.71 -12.76 -15.75
N GLY A 43 12.65 -11.44 -15.91
CA GLY A 43 11.41 -10.72 -16.14
C GLY A 43 10.64 -10.32 -14.87
N LYS A 44 11.28 -10.23 -13.70
CA LYS A 44 10.64 -9.81 -12.43
C LYS A 44 9.90 -8.48 -12.57
N SER A 45 10.63 -7.42 -12.94
CA SER A 45 10.06 -6.07 -13.09
C SER A 45 8.92 -6.05 -14.11
N THR A 46 9.11 -6.72 -15.26
CA THR A 46 8.07 -6.86 -16.29
C THR A 46 6.82 -7.53 -15.71
N THR A 47 7.00 -8.61 -14.94
CA THR A 47 5.87 -9.34 -14.32
C THR A 47 5.17 -8.47 -13.28
N ALA A 48 5.93 -7.80 -12.39
CA ALA A 48 5.38 -6.92 -11.36
C ALA A 48 4.57 -5.78 -11.97
N ILE A 49 5.13 -5.10 -12.99
CA ILE A 49 4.45 -3.99 -13.69
C ILE A 49 3.15 -4.47 -14.34
N ASN A 50 3.18 -5.61 -15.05
CA ASN A 50 1.98 -6.14 -15.69
C ASN A 50 0.90 -6.55 -14.67
N ILE A 51 1.28 -7.12 -13.51
CA ILE A 51 0.32 -7.43 -12.43
C ILE A 51 -0.33 -6.15 -11.94
N ALA A 52 0.47 -5.13 -11.63
CA ALA A 52 -0.03 -3.84 -11.14
C ALA A 52 -0.97 -3.18 -12.16
N ASP A 53 -0.60 -3.19 -13.46
CA ASP A 53 -1.40 -2.60 -14.52
C ASP A 53 -2.74 -3.32 -14.70
N VAL A 54 -2.75 -4.66 -14.72
CA VAL A 54 -3.99 -5.46 -14.79
C VAL A 54 -4.90 -5.17 -13.60
N LEU A 55 -4.37 -5.10 -12.38
CA LEU A 55 -5.15 -4.79 -11.19
C LEU A 55 -5.77 -3.39 -11.29
N ARG A 56 -4.98 -2.40 -11.71
CA ARG A 56 -5.43 -1.02 -11.90
C ARG A 56 -6.52 -0.91 -12.99
N LEU A 57 -6.34 -1.60 -14.12
CA LEU A 57 -7.33 -1.64 -15.21
C LEU A 57 -8.65 -2.28 -14.78
N ASN A 58 -8.62 -3.16 -13.78
CA ASN A 58 -9.82 -3.74 -13.16
C ASN A 58 -10.44 -2.84 -12.07
N GLY A 59 -9.99 -1.59 -11.94
CA GLY A 59 -10.59 -0.59 -11.05
C GLY A 59 -10.05 -0.60 -9.61
N ASN A 60 -8.97 -1.37 -9.33
CA ASN A 60 -8.37 -1.38 -8.01
C ASN A 60 -7.40 -0.20 -7.82
N LYS A 61 -7.28 0.27 -6.59
CA LYS A 61 -6.23 1.19 -6.16
C LYS A 61 -4.95 0.40 -5.91
N VAL A 62 -3.91 0.68 -6.66
CA VAL A 62 -2.65 -0.07 -6.62
C VAL A 62 -1.48 0.87 -6.32
N LEU A 63 -0.72 0.57 -5.26
CA LEU A 63 0.57 1.18 -5.00
C LEU A 63 1.67 0.23 -5.49
N PHE A 64 2.58 0.74 -6.29
CA PHE A 64 3.77 0.01 -6.72
C PHE A 64 4.99 0.40 -5.87
N LEU A 65 5.80 -0.58 -5.46
CA LEU A 65 7.06 -0.35 -4.77
C LEU A 65 8.20 -0.95 -5.60
N ASP A 66 9.17 -0.12 -5.97
CA ASP A 66 10.41 -0.59 -6.58
C ASP A 66 11.48 -0.77 -5.49
N LEU A 67 11.79 -2.03 -5.19
CA LEU A 67 12.78 -2.43 -4.19
C LEU A 67 14.08 -2.94 -4.84
N ASP A 68 14.22 -2.81 -6.18
CA ASP A 68 15.43 -3.17 -6.92
C ASP A 68 16.35 -1.94 -7.03
N PRO A 69 17.61 -2.01 -6.58
CA PRO A 69 18.58 -0.94 -6.79
C PRO A 69 18.78 -0.56 -8.27
N GLN A 70 18.43 -1.45 -9.21
CA GLN A 70 18.53 -1.18 -10.65
C GLN A 70 17.43 -0.25 -11.16
N ARG A 71 16.34 -0.04 -10.44
CA ARG A 71 15.26 0.92 -10.71
C ARG A 71 14.56 0.72 -12.07
N ASN A 72 14.44 -0.51 -12.52
CA ASN A 72 13.82 -0.79 -13.82
C ASN A 72 12.34 -0.36 -13.84
N SER A 73 11.63 -0.63 -12.75
CA SER A 73 10.23 -0.23 -12.58
C SER A 73 10.09 1.28 -12.41
N THR A 74 10.95 1.91 -11.62
CA THR A 74 11.02 3.37 -11.44
C THR A 74 11.15 4.09 -12.79
N THR A 75 12.09 3.62 -13.63
CA THR A 75 12.30 4.17 -14.96
C THR A 75 11.08 3.96 -15.86
N THR A 76 10.46 2.79 -15.82
CA THR A 76 9.26 2.47 -16.63
C THR A 76 8.09 3.34 -16.26
N TYR A 77 7.87 3.61 -14.97
CA TYR A 77 6.83 4.53 -14.48
C TYR A 77 7.12 6.00 -14.81
N GLY A 78 8.39 6.34 -15.12
CA GLY A 78 8.85 7.72 -15.26
C GLY A 78 8.99 8.45 -13.93
N ALA A 79 9.14 7.71 -12.84
CA ALA A 79 9.33 8.28 -11.52
C ALA A 79 10.71 8.92 -11.36
N LYS A 80 10.77 9.98 -10.56
CA LYS A 80 11.99 10.74 -10.30
C LYS A 80 12.60 10.32 -8.97
N ILE A 81 13.92 10.51 -8.84
CA ILE A 81 14.63 10.34 -7.58
C ILE A 81 15.37 11.60 -7.16
N ASP A 82 15.77 12.43 -8.14
CA ASP A 82 16.46 13.69 -7.85
C ASP A 82 15.51 14.71 -7.26
N GLY A 83 15.69 15.06 -5.98
CA GLY A 83 14.86 15.98 -5.25
C GLY A 83 13.51 15.41 -4.77
N GLU A 84 13.31 14.11 -4.92
CA GLU A 84 12.10 13.40 -4.48
C GLU A 84 12.46 12.37 -3.40
N ASN A 85 11.51 12.05 -2.52
CA ASN A 85 11.64 10.98 -1.55
C ASN A 85 11.56 9.62 -2.25
N THR A 86 12.40 8.68 -1.81
CA THR A 86 12.48 7.33 -2.36
C THR A 86 12.16 6.28 -1.29
N ILE A 87 12.14 5.02 -1.68
CA ILE A 87 11.98 3.90 -0.74
C ILE A 87 13.08 3.87 0.33
N VAL A 88 14.27 4.38 0.04
CA VAL A 88 15.37 4.45 1.01
C VAL A 88 15.03 5.41 2.14
N ASP A 89 14.49 6.58 1.82
CA ASP A 89 14.09 7.60 2.80
C ASP A 89 12.96 7.07 3.70
N VAL A 90 11.99 6.37 3.10
CA VAL A 90 10.90 5.71 3.83
C VAL A 90 11.43 4.65 4.81
N LEU A 91 12.35 3.79 4.36
CA LEU A 91 12.93 2.73 5.19
C LEU A 91 13.85 3.29 6.29
N LYS A 92 14.49 4.42 6.06
CA LYS A 92 15.28 5.16 7.06
C LYS A 92 14.41 5.95 8.03
N LYS A 93 13.15 6.20 7.68
CA LYS A 93 12.19 7.05 8.40
C LYS A 93 12.52 8.54 8.30
N ASP A 94 13.18 8.94 7.23
CA ASP A 94 13.45 10.33 6.91
C ASP A 94 12.18 11.01 6.34
N CYS A 95 11.26 10.20 5.79
CA CYS A 95 9.90 10.59 5.40
C CYS A 95 8.89 9.46 5.66
N THR A 96 7.61 9.76 5.53
CA THR A 96 6.51 8.77 5.53
C THR A 96 6.36 8.13 4.15
N ALA A 97 5.69 6.97 4.07
CA ALA A 97 5.39 6.35 2.78
C ALA A 97 4.49 7.27 1.92
N ALA A 98 3.53 7.95 2.54
CA ALA A 98 2.64 8.88 1.85
C ALA A 98 3.41 10.04 1.18
N GLU A 99 4.45 10.56 1.83
CA GLU A 99 5.29 11.65 1.29
C GLU A 99 6.22 11.19 0.15
N ALA A 100 6.45 9.88 0.01
CA ALA A 100 7.29 9.31 -1.05
C ALA A 100 6.49 8.81 -2.26
N ILE A 101 5.16 8.81 -2.20
CA ILE A 101 4.33 8.38 -3.32
C ILE A 101 4.36 9.42 -4.42
N GLN A 102 4.69 8.98 -5.64
CA GLN A 102 4.56 9.76 -6.86
C GLN A 102 3.33 9.29 -7.62
N HIS A 103 2.40 10.22 -7.88
CA HIS A 103 1.18 9.96 -8.66
C HIS A 103 1.48 10.20 -10.15
N LEU A 104 1.55 9.12 -10.93
CA LEU A 104 1.99 9.15 -12.31
C LEU A 104 0.94 8.54 -13.26
N PRO A 105 1.04 8.76 -14.59
CA PRO A 105 0.05 8.23 -15.53
C PRO A 105 -0.10 6.70 -15.50
N LEU A 106 0.97 5.96 -15.17
CA LEU A 106 0.95 4.50 -15.01
C LEU A 106 0.47 4.05 -13.63
N GLY A 107 0.21 4.96 -12.71
CA GLY A 107 -0.24 4.66 -11.35
C GLY A 107 0.70 5.21 -10.27
N ASP A 108 0.36 4.92 -9.03
CA ASP A 108 1.09 5.39 -7.87
C ASP A 108 2.31 4.51 -7.61
N ILE A 109 3.46 5.13 -7.37
CA ILE A 109 4.72 4.44 -7.12
C ILE A 109 5.53 5.11 -6.01
N ILE A 110 6.19 4.29 -5.17
CA ILE A 110 7.36 4.72 -4.41
C ILE A 110 8.60 4.26 -5.18
N ALA A 111 9.40 5.22 -5.59
CA ALA A 111 10.56 4.99 -6.46
C ALA A 111 11.66 4.18 -5.76
N GLY A 112 12.31 3.30 -6.50
CA GLY A 112 13.53 2.64 -6.09
C GLY A 112 14.71 3.59 -6.11
N ASP A 113 15.77 3.25 -5.38
CA ASP A 113 16.98 4.05 -5.28
C ASP A 113 18.24 3.16 -5.34
N PRO A 114 19.29 3.52 -6.11
CA PRO A 114 20.57 2.81 -6.12
C PRO A 114 21.20 2.69 -4.73
N LEU A 115 20.90 3.61 -3.82
CA LEU A 115 21.35 3.58 -2.43
C LEU A 115 20.88 2.34 -1.67
N LEU A 116 19.80 1.66 -2.12
CA LEU A 116 19.37 0.38 -1.52
C LEU A 116 20.51 -0.64 -1.45
N ALA A 117 21.37 -0.70 -2.50
CA ALA A 117 22.51 -1.60 -2.52
C ALA A 117 23.59 -1.20 -1.50
N GLN A 118 23.79 0.10 -1.31
CA GLN A 118 24.81 0.64 -0.39
C GLN A 118 24.34 0.54 1.07
N GLU A 119 23.06 0.76 1.32
CA GLU A 119 22.44 0.74 2.65
C GLU A 119 22.11 -0.67 3.16
N LYS A 120 22.43 -1.71 2.40
CA LYS A 120 22.16 -3.10 2.81
C LYS A 120 22.68 -3.41 4.20
N THR A 121 23.91 -3.01 4.53
CA THR A 121 24.52 -3.23 5.85
C THR A 121 23.76 -2.49 6.94
N TYR A 122 23.31 -1.26 6.66
CA TYR A 122 22.47 -0.49 7.58
C TYR A 122 21.16 -1.22 7.89
N PHE A 123 20.43 -1.68 6.85
CA PHE A 123 19.17 -2.40 7.06
C PHE A 123 19.38 -3.76 7.74
N ASP A 124 20.44 -4.48 7.37
CA ASP A 124 20.79 -5.78 7.99
C ASP A 124 21.15 -5.67 9.46
N SER A 125 21.66 -4.51 9.89
CA SER A 125 21.97 -4.24 11.29
C SER A 125 20.75 -3.93 12.18
N LYS A 126 19.59 -3.63 11.57
CA LYS A 126 18.38 -3.30 12.32
C LYS A 126 17.74 -4.53 12.93
N LEU A 127 17.38 -4.43 14.21
CA LEU A 127 16.57 -5.45 14.86
C LEU A 127 15.21 -5.57 14.17
N ALA A 128 14.80 -6.79 13.86
CA ALA A 128 13.55 -7.07 13.15
C ALA A 128 13.45 -6.37 11.78
N LYS A 129 14.53 -6.41 11.00
CA LYS A 129 14.63 -5.83 9.65
C LYS A 129 13.50 -6.28 8.71
N GLU A 130 13.05 -7.52 8.84
CA GLU A 130 11.93 -8.08 8.09
C GLU A 130 10.60 -7.37 8.35
N LEU A 131 10.50 -6.59 9.42
CA LEU A 131 9.32 -5.78 9.75
C LEU A 131 9.47 -4.31 9.32
N LEU A 132 10.63 -3.89 8.80
CA LEU A 132 10.87 -2.48 8.43
C LEU A 132 9.86 -2.02 7.39
N LEU A 133 9.75 -2.74 6.28
CA LEU A 133 8.82 -2.41 5.19
C LEU A 133 7.37 -2.43 5.67
N LYS A 134 6.98 -3.45 6.45
CA LYS A 134 5.62 -3.54 7.00
C LYS A 134 5.27 -2.32 7.87
N LYS A 135 6.23 -1.86 8.70
CA LYS A 135 6.01 -0.69 9.55
C LYS A 135 5.99 0.61 8.75
N ALA A 136 6.84 0.68 7.72
CA ALA A 136 6.96 1.84 6.86
C ALA A 136 5.72 2.11 6.00
N LEU A 137 4.98 1.05 5.62
CA LEU A 137 3.78 1.17 4.77
C LEU A 137 2.47 1.32 5.56
N LYS A 138 2.53 1.33 6.91
CA LYS A 138 1.33 1.30 7.75
C LYS A 138 0.40 2.50 7.55
N ASP A 139 0.95 3.65 7.22
CA ASP A 139 0.22 4.89 7.01
C ASP A 139 -0.56 4.95 5.69
N VAL A 140 -0.19 4.08 4.72
CA VAL A 140 -0.82 4.05 3.38
C VAL A 140 -1.59 2.76 3.09
N GLU A 141 -1.47 1.72 3.94
CA GLU A 141 -2.10 0.41 3.69
C GLU A 141 -3.62 0.47 3.55
N GLY A 142 -4.28 1.45 4.18
CA GLY A 142 -5.74 1.62 4.13
C GLY A 142 -6.23 2.33 2.88
N ASP A 143 -5.34 2.95 2.10
CA ASP A 143 -5.70 3.76 0.94
C ASP A 143 -5.70 2.96 -0.37
N TYR A 144 -5.11 1.76 -0.34
CA TYR A 144 -4.91 0.89 -1.50
C TYR A 144 -5.55 -0.49 -1.31
N ASP A 145 -6.01 -1.08 -2.41
CA ASP A 145 -6.49 -2.46 -2.46
C ASP A 145 -5.32 -3.45 -2.58
N TYR A 146 -4.27 -3.03 -3.31
CA TYR A 146 -3.07 -3.82 -3.55
C TYR A 146 -1.80 -2.99 -3.41
N ILE A 147 -0.75 -3.65 -2.90
CA ILE A 147 0.63 -3.14 -2.93
C ILE A 147 1.48 -4.17 -3.68
N VAL A 148 2.00 -3.81 -4.85
CA VAL A 148 2.84 -4.68 -5.69
C VAL A 148 4.29 -4.29 -5.52
N MET A 149 5.16 -5.26 -5.26
CA MET A 149 6.58 -5.06 -4.95
C MET A 149 7.45 -5.78 -5.97
N ASP A 150 8.34 -5.04 -6.64
CA ASP A 150 9.44 -5.54 -7.48
C ASP A 150 10.73 -5.59 -6.67
N THR A 151 11.44 -6.75 -6.64
CA THR A 151 12.62 -6.98 -5.78
C THR A 151 13.85 -7.45 -6.54
#